data_8a1276ba77f516a2e64a9e828471dd95
#
_entry.id   8a1276ba77f516a2e64a9e828471dd95
#
_cell.length_a   1.000
_cell.length_b   1.000
_cell.length_c   1.000
_cell.angle_alpha   90.00
_cell.angle_beta   90.00
_cell.angle_gamma   90.00
#
_symmetry.space_group_name_H-M   'P 1'
#
loop_
_entity.id
_entity.type
_entity.pdbx_description
1 polymer ?
#
loop_
_entity_poly.entity_id
_entity_poly.type
_entity_poly.pdbx_seq_one_letter_code
_entity_poly.pdbx_strand_id
1 'polypeptide(L)'
;MLRKGMIDMSRKIVFQAWMFKLNNIPVEEIAKQGYTAIQTSPLQLTKELIHDNLDNAWAIYQPINFSIGNCLGTEEDLRNLANRCHANGLKLIVDVVLHHVANEYGNDVSHLVPQEYRHFYNDSFVDIRDWNNEWELTHKSLSGLPALNLENEVVVQAQFNYLRQLKDAGVDGCRVDAYKHLVKSYRVRLAEELKRLGMYDYSYGEVIFADKQLQSNYNELALYVNQSLNNSSQYISVCSHDDWEGKNPFLYRNWDVFFAEYGYLMDNNLRPNIVYFCREKEDHMWRTDNIRYINARR
;
A
#
# COMPACT_ATOMS: atom_id res chain seq x y z
N MET A 1 -12.55 27.31 29.96
CA MET A 1 -13.02 26.29 28.99
C MET A 1 -11.94 26.13 27.92
N LEU A 2 -11.06 25.16 28.10
CA LEU A 2 -10.03 24.82 27.11
C LEU A 2 -10.75 24.14 25.94
N ARG A 3 -10.68 24.73 24.74
CA ARG A 3 -11.09 24.05 23.51
C ARG A 3 -10.23 22.79 23.41
N LYS A 4 -10.84 21.61 23.57
CA LYS A 4 -10.23 20.36 23.11
C LYS A 4 -9.81 20.60 21.66
N GLY A 5 -8.50 20.60 21.41
CA GLY A 5 -7.98 20.77 20.08
C GLY A 5 -8.62 19.73 19.18
N MET A 6 -9.30 20.19 18.13
CA MET A 6 -9.67 19.30 17.04
C MET A 6 -8.37 18.70 16.53
N ILE A 7 -8.21 17.40 16.70
CA ILE A 7 -7.11 16.66 16.07
C ILE A 7 -7.28 16.92 14.57
N ASP A 8 -6.26 17.51 13.97
CA ASP A 8 -6.25 17.68 12.51
C ASP A 8 -6.19 16.29 11.86
N MET A 9 -7.35 15.74 11.54
CA MET A 9 -7.52 14.40 10.94
C MET A 9 -6.99 14.35 9.49
N SER A 10 -6.55 15.48 8.92
CA SER A 10 -6.06 15.53 7.55
C SER A 10 -4.69 14.88 7.37
N ARG A 11 -3.92 14.77 8.46
CA ARG A 11 -2.54 14.27 8.42
C ARG A 11 -2.47 12.82 8.84
N LYS A 12 -1.76 12.04 8.03
CA LYS A 12 -1.65 10.61 8.19
C LYS A 12 -0.24 10.24 8.64
N ILE A 13 -0.15 9.57 9.77
CA ILE A 13 1.05 8.88 10.21
C ILE A 13 0.70 7.42 10.26
N VAL A 14 1.14 6.68 9.26
CA VAL A 14 0.74 5.30 9.03
C VAL A 14 1.85 4.37 9.49
N PHE A 15 1.49 3.39 10.32
CA PHE A 15 2.35 2.26 10.63
C PHE A 15 2.15 1.18 9.57
N GLN A 16 3.13 0.92 8.73
CA GLN A 16 3.08 -0.15 7.75
C GLN A 16 3.59 -1.45 8.39
N ALA A 17 2.66 -2.30 8.80
CA ALA A 17 2.93 -3.63 9.34
C ALA A 17 3.23 -4.62 8.20
N TRP A 18 4.43 -4.51 7.61
CA TRP A 18 4.81 -5.33 6.46
C TRP A 18 5.09 -6.77 6.87
N MET A 19 4.38 -7.70 6.25
CA MET A 19 4.45 -9.15 6.52
C MET A 19 4.08 -9.56 7.95
N PHE A 20 3.41 -8.71 8.71
CA PHE A 20 2.85 -9.13 10.00
C PHE A 20 1.67 -10.10 9.79
N LYS A 21 1.63 -11.17 10.56
CA LYS A 21 0.38 -11.89 10.75
C LYS A 21 -0.62 -10.96 11.43
N LEU A 22 -1.86 -10.91 10.95
CA LEU A 22 -2.85 -9.93 11.41
C LEU A 22 -3.06 -9.95 12.93
N ASN A 23 -3.04 -11.15 13.51
CA ASN A 23 -3.22 -11.33 14.96
C ASN A 23 -2.00 -10.89 15.80
N ASN A 24 -0.83 -10.73 15.17
CA ASN A 24 0.40 -10.31 15.84
C ASN A 24 0.62 -8.79 15.82
N ILE A 25 -0.23 -8.04 15.12
CA ILE A 25 -0.09 -6.58 15.04
C ILE A 25 -0.40 -5.98 16.42
N PRO A 26 0.55 -5.24 17.03
CA PRO A 26 0.40 -4.68 18.38
C PRO A 26 -0.38 -3.36 18.34
N VAL A 27 -1.66 -3.42 18.02
CA VAL A 27 -2.52 -2.25 17.73
C VAL A 27 -2.50 -1.23 18.86
N GLU A 28 -2.59 -1.70 20.11
CA GLU A 28 -2.67 -0.86 21.30
C GLU A 28 -1.37 -0.07 21.54
N GLU A 29 -0.23 -0.69 21.24
CA GLU A 29 1.08 -0.04 21.34
C GLU A 29 1.28 0.98 20.22
N ILE A 30 0.87 0.65 19.00
CA ILE A 30 0.91 1.55 17.85
C ILE A 30 0.04 2.79 18.13
N ALA A 31 -1.16 2.61 18.65
CA ALA A 31 -2.05 3.71 18.99
C ALA A 31 -1.46 4.65 20.05
N LYS A 32 -0.84 4.10 21.11
CA LYS A 32 -0.19 4.90 22.16
C LYS A 32 0.94 5.78 21.64
N GLN A 33 1.57 5.39 20.55
CA GLN A 33 2.67 6.16 19.94
C GLN A 33 2.20 7.31 19.06
N GLY A 34 0.89 7.41 18.76
CA GLY A 34 0.31 8.52 18.03
C GLY A 34 0.18 8.31 16.54
N TYR A 35 0.30 7.09 16.04
CA TYR A 35 -0.08 6.75 14.69
C TYR A 35 -1.57 7.02 14.44
N THR A 36 -1.95 7.24 13.20
CA THR A 36 -3.34 7.48 12.79
C THR A 36 -3.96 6.31 12.07
N ALA A 37 -3.12 5.44 11.52
CA ALA A 37 -3.55 4.28 10.78
C ALA A 37 -2.51 3.15 10.86
N ILE A 38 -2.98 1.94 10.60
CA ILE A 38 -2.15 0.77 10.34
C ILE A 38 -2.39 0.35 8.89
N GLN A 39 -1.31 0.06 8.15
CA GLN A 39 -1.36 -0.54 6.83
C GLN A 39 -0.85 -1.98 6.91
N THR A 40 -1.61 -2.94 6.41
CA THR A 40 -1.17 -4.34 6.27
C THR A 40 -0.54 -4.58 4.90
N SER A 41 0.19 -5.68 4.74
CA SER A 41 0.51 -6.25 3.42
C SER A 41 -0.74 -6.74 2.71
N PRO A 42 -0.66 -7.11 1.40
CA PRO A 42 -1.79 -7.65 0.66
C PRO A 42 -2.42 -8.87 1.35
N LEU A 43 -3.75 -8.93 1.33
CA LEU A 43 -4.54 -10.03 1.90
C LEU A 43 -5.30 -10.82 0.83
N GLN A 44 -5.03 -10.55 -0.43
CA GLN A 44 -5.57 -11.36 -1.53
C GLN A 44 -5.04 -12.79 -1.43
N LEU A 45 -5.83 -13.74 -1.92
CA LEU A 45 -5.32 -15.09 -2.11
C LEU A 45 -4.15 -15.04 -3.09
N THR A 46 -2.97 -15.40 -2.62
CA THR A 46 -1.74 -15.33 -3.39
C THR A 46 -1.26 -16.72 -3.79
N LYS A 47 -0.33 -16.75 -4.73
CA LYS A 47 0.54 -17.91 -4.93
C LYS A 47 1.06 -18.34 -3.57
N GLU A 48 1.04 -19.66 -3.33
CA GLU A 48 1.39 -20.20 -2.02
C GLU A 48 2.75 -19.70 -1.57
N LEU A 49 2.74 -18.99 -0.46
CA LEU A 49 3.95 -18.64 0.23
C LEU A 49 4.51 -19.95 0.79
N ILE A 50 5.49 -20.47 0.11
CA ILE A 50 6.24 -21.62 0.59
C ILE A 50 6.91 -21.17 1.88
N HIS A 51 6.23 -21.45 2.99
CA HIS A 51 6.64 -21.21 4.35
C HIS A 51 6.60 -19.74 4.82
N ASP A 52 6.56 -19.56 6.12
CA ASP A 52 6.72 -18.29 6.85
C ASP A 52 8.11 -17.61 6.61
N ASN A 53 8.66 -17.74 5.44
CA ASN A 53 9.99 -17.24 5.10
C ASN A 53 9.88 -15.87 4.47
N LEU A 54 10.41 -14.85 5.17
CA LEU A 54 10.50 -13.48 4.68
C LEU A 54 11.32 -13.37 3.38
N ASP A 55 12.17 -14.34 3.07
CA ASP A 55 12.93 -14.37 1.82
C ASP A 55 12.05 -14.50 0.58
N ASN A 56 10.80 -14.99 0.75
CA ASN A 56 9.79 -15.10 -0.30
C ASN A 56 8.65 -14.06 -0.15
N ALA A 57 8.86 -13.01 0.61
CA ALA A 57 7.85 -11.98 0.87
C ALA A 57 7.27 -11.33 -0.40
N TRP A 58 8.04 -11.31 -1.48
CA TRP A 58 7.59 -10.86 -2.80
C TRP A 58 6.36 -11.65 -3.32
N ALA A 59 6.17 -12.91 -2.90
CA ALA A 59 5.04 -13.74 -3.33
C ALA A 59 3.69 -13.21 -2.83
N ILE A 60 3.67 -12.41 -1.72
CA ILE A 60 2.45 -11.77 -1.23
C ILE A 60 1.88 -10.76 -2.24
N TYR A 61 2.72 -10.25 -3.14
CA TYR A 61 2.34 -9.35 -4.22
C TYR A 61 2.00 -10.09 -5.52
N GLN A 62 1.80 -11.40 -5.47
CA GLN A 62 1.40 -12.23 -6.61
C GLN A 62 0.01 -12.85 -6.37
N PRO A 63 -1.07 -12.09 -6.51
CA PRO A 63 -2.42 -12.62 -6.30
C PRO A 63 -2.81 -13.64 -7.36
N ILE A 64 -3.55 -14.65 -6.94
CA ILE A 64 -4.19 -15.63 -7.84
C ILE A 64 -5.70 -15.44 -7.89
N ASN A 65 -6.26 -14.73 -6.91
CA ASN A 65 -7.68 -14.45 -6.87
C ASN A 65 -7.94 -13.15 -6.07
N PHE A 66 -9.14 -12.59 -6.27
CA PHE A 66 -9.65 -11.42 -5.56
C PHE A 66 -10.59 -11.84 -4.43
N SER A 67 -10.04 -12.59 -3.47
CA SER A 67 -10.70 -12.98 -2.22
C SER A 67 -9.77 -12.73 -1.04
N ILE A 68 -10.35 -12.50 0.15
CA ILE A 68 -9.58 -12.25 1.38
C ILE A 68 -9.09 -13.58 1.94
N GLY A 69 -7.81 -13.67 2.25
CA GLY A 69 -7.19 -14.77 2.98
C GLY A 69 -5.91 -15.26 2.31
N ASN A 70 -4.84 -15.28 3.13
CA ASN A 70 -3.53 -15.84 2.76
C ASN A 70 -2.78 -16.23 4.05
N CYS A 71 -1.46 -16.46 3.97
CA CYS A 71 -0.66 -16.86 5.13
C CYS A 71 -0.62 -15.82 6.28
N LEU A 72 -1.01 -14.57 6.03
CA LEU A 72 -1.00 -13.49 7.03
C LEU A 72 -2.27 -13.48 7.87
N GLY A 73 -3.37 -14.04 7.38
CA GLY A 73 -4.62 -14.14 8.10
C GLY A 73 -5.84 -14.39 7.22
N THR A 74 -6.93 -14.70 7.88
CA THR A 74 -8.26 -14.93 7.29
C THR A 74 -9.08 -13.64 7.25
N GLU A 75 -10.26 -13.70 6.63
CA GLU A 75 -11.23 -12.59 6.69
C GLU A 75 -11.68 -12.31 8.13
N GLU A 76 -11.82 -13.34 8.96
CA GLU A 76 -12.17 -13.17 10.38
C GLU A 76 -11.05 -12.45 11.15
N ASP A 77 -9.79 -12.81 10.90
CA ASP A 77 -8.65 -12.11 11.48
C ASP A 77 -8.61 -10.64 11.07
N LEU A 78 -8.97 -10.34 9.82
CA LEU A 78 -9.06 -8.97 9.33
C LEU A 78 -10.17 -8.18 10.03
N ARG A 79 -11.35 -8.77 10.22
CA ARG A 79 -12.46 -8.16 10.97
C ARG A 79 -12.06 -7.87 12.41
N ASN A 80 -11.37 -8.82 13.05
CA ASN A 80 -10.87 -8.66 14.41
C ASN A 80 -9.83 -7.54 14.49
N LEU A 81 -8.91 -7.46 13.53
CA LEU A 81 -7.94 -6.38 13.44
C LEU A 81 -8.62 -5.02 13.25
N ALA A 82 -9.60 -4.92 12.35
CA ALA A 82 -10.36 -3.69 12.11
C ALA A 82 -11.06 -3.21 13.38
N ASN A 83 -11.71 -4.12 14.11
CA ASN A 83 -12.35 -3.79 15.38
C ASN A 83 -11.35 -3.28 16.43
N ARG A 84 -10.17 -3.90 16.53
CA ARG A 84 -9.10 -3.43 17.42
C ARG A 84 -8.57 -2.07 17.02
N CYS A 85 -8.35 -1.83 15.74
CA CYS A 85 -7.93 -0.54 15.22
C CYS A 85 -8.94 0.54 15.60
N HIS A 86 -10.20 0.35 15.28
CA HIS A 86 -11.26 1.32 15.52
C HIS A 86 -11.46 1.59 17.03
N ALA A 87 -11.40 0.56 17.88
CA ALA A 87 -11.47 0.71 19.33
C ALA A 87 -10.33 1.58 19.91
N ASN A 88 -9.20 1.63 19.21
CA ASN A 88 -8.03 2.42 19.58
C ASN A 88 -7.90 3.74 18.77
N GLY A 89 -8.92 4.13 18.02
CA GLY A 89 -8.94 5.37 17.24
C GLY A 89 -8.03 5.36 15.99
N LEU A 90 -7.59 4.18 15.57
CA LEU A 90 -6.80 4.00 14.35
C LEU A 90 -7.68 3.64 13.16
N LYS A 91 -7.21 4.00 11.97
CA LYS A 91 -7.75 3.53 10.70
C LYS A 91 -7.00 2.30 10.21
N LEU A 92 -7.68 1.45 9.46
CA LEU A 92 -7.08 0.26 8.85
C LEU A 92 -6.99 0.42 7.33
N ILE A 93 -5.79 0.27 6.82
CA ILE A 93 -5.47 0.33 5.39
C ILE A 93 -4.95 -1.05 4.98
N VAL A 94 -5.41 -1.56 3.86
CA VAL A 94 -4.93 -2.82 3.28
C VAL A 94 -4.20 -2.54 1.97
N ASP A 95 -3.03 -3.13 1.81
CA ASP A 95 -2.33 -3.12 0.52
C ASP A 95 -3.10 -3.98 -0.50
N VAL A 96 -3.25 -3.50 -1.73
CA VAL A 96 -4.00 -4.20 -2.78
C VAL A 96 -3.24 -4.20 -4.09
N VAL A 97 -3.14 -5.37 -4.70
CA VAL A 97 -2.50 -5.58 -6.00
C VAL A 97 -3.57 -5.72 -7.06
N LEU A 98 -3.66 -4.72 -7.97
CA LEU A 98 -4.73 -4.64 -8.96
C LEU A 98 -4.23 -4.66 -10.41
N HIS A 99 -2.93 -4.44 -10.63
CA HIS A 99 -2.35 -4.40 -11.97
C HIS A 99 -2.13 -5.80 -12.55
N HIS A 100 -1.60 -6.72 -11.76
CA HIS A 100 -1.06 -8.00 -12.22
C HIS A 100 -1.53 -9.15 -11.34
N VAL A 101 -1.23 -10.34 -11.80
CA VAL A 101 -1.46 -11.62 -11.07
C VAL A 101 -0.18 -12.42 -10.95
N ALA A 102 -0.28 -13.48 -10.18
CA ALA A 102 0.83 -14.42 -9.99
C ALA A 102 1.33 -14.96 -11.32
N ASN A 103 2.62 -15.13 -11.36
CA ASN A 103 3.34 -15.83 -12.42
C ASN A 103 3.82 -17.18 -11.88
N GLU A 104 3.74 -18.21 -12.68
CA GLU A 104 4.51 -19.42 -12.50
C GLU A 104 5.77 -19.40 -13.37
N TYR A 105 6.63 -20.37 -13.20
CA TYR A 105 7.86 -20.47 -13.97
C TYR A 105 7.59 -20.32 -15.47
N GLY A 106 8.23 -19.35 -16.10
CA GLY A 106 8.10 -19.10 -17.53
C GLY A 106 6.80 -18.42 -17.97
N ASN A 107 6.13 -17.69 -17.07
CA ASN A 107 4.90 -16.94 -17.34
C ASN A 107 3.63 -17.77 -17.56
N ASP A 108 3.64 -19.04 -17.23
CA ASP A 108 2.42 -19.83 -17.24
C ASP A 108 1.68 -19.76 -15.90
N VAL A 109 0.62 -18.98 -15.87
CA VAL A 109 -0.30 -18.85 -14.73
C VAL A 109 -1.63 -19.57 -14.99
N SER A 110 -1.68 -20.40 -16.01
CA SER A 110 -2.95 -20.93 -16.54
C SER A 110 -3.78 -21.71 -15.52
N HIS A 111 -3.16 -22.36 -14.57
CA HIS A 111 -3.85 -23.14 -13.55
C HIS A 111 -3.96 -22.44 -12.19
N LEU A 112 -3.28 -21.32 -11.99
CA LEU A 112 -3.31 -20.54 -10.74
C LEU A 112 -4.42 -19.50 -10.72
N VAL A 113 -4.65 -18.83 -11.86
CA VAL A 113 -5.62 -17.75 -11.97
C VAL A 113 -6.92 -18.27 -12.56
N PRO A 114 -8.09 -17.96 -11.97
CA PRO A 114 -9.39 -18.32 -12.54
C PRO A 114 -9.49 -17.94 -14.03
N GLN A 115 -10.09 -18.80 -14.82
CA GLN A 115 -10.15 -18.63 -16.29
C GLN A 115 -10.81 -17.29 -16.68
N GLU A 116 -11.81 -16.85 -15.94
CA GLU A 116 -12.52 -15.60 -16.15
C GLU A 116 -11.64 -14.34 -15.95
N TYR A 117 -10.50 -14.45 -15.25
CA TYR A 117 -9.57 -13.34 -15.03
C TYR A 117 -8.40 -13.34 -16.02
N ARG A 118 -8.25 -14.38 -16.86
CA ARG A 118 -7.15 -14.50 -17.84
C ARG A 118 -7.36 -13.62 -19.07
N HIS A 119 -8.00 -12.49 -18.90
CA HIS A 119 -8.17 -11.46 -19.92
C HIS A 119 -7.00 -10.47 -19.85
N PHE A 120 -5.79 -10.97 -20.13
CA PHE A 120 -4.59 -10.15 -20.15
C PHE A 120 -4.59 -9.23 -21.39
N TYR A 121 -3.94 -8.06 -21.28
CA TYR A 121 -3.74 -7.19 -22.44
C TYR A 121 -2.85 -7.84 -23.51
N ASN A 122 -1.96 -8.71 -23.07
CA ASN A 122 -0.91 -9.24 -23.91
C ASN A 122 -0.71 -10.73 -23.66
N ASP A 123 -1.16 -11.55 -24.59
CA ASP A 123 -1.10 -13.01 -24.50
C ASP A 123 0.34 -13.56 -24.46
N SER A 124 1.32 -12.78 -24.94
CA SER A 124 2.72 -13.18 -24.93
C SER A 124 3.49 -12.81 -23.65
N PHE A 125 2.83 -12.16 -22.70
CA PHE A 125 3.41 -11.73 -21.41
C PHE A 125 4.72 -10.96 -21.55
N VAL A 126 4.82 -10.10 -22.56
CA VAL A 126 6.02 -9.31 -22.83
C VAL A 126 6.20 -8.27 -21.75
N ASP A 127 7.38 -8.26 -21.14
CA ASP A 127 7.74 -7.28 -20.11
C ASP A 127 7.87 -5.86 -20.64
N ILE A 128 7.68 -4.91 -19.71
CA ILE A 128 7.99 -3.49 -19.92
C ILE A 128 9.46 -3.36 -20.27
N ARG A 129 9.75 -2.68 -21.37
CA ARG A 129 11.11 -2.37 -21.84
C ARG A 129 11.41 -0.89 -21.83
N ASP A 130 10.42 -0.08 -22.21
CA ASP A 130 10.53 1.37 -22.18
C ASP A 130 9.69 1.93 -21.02
N TRP A 131 10.38 2.25 -19.94
CA TRP A 131 9.80 2.78 -18.71
C TRP A 131 9.29 4.23 -18.83
N ASN A 132 9.50 4.88 -19.98
CA ASN A 132 8.95 6.19 -20.30
C ASN A 132 7.71 6.08 -21.21
N ASN A 133 7.37 4.90 -21.66
CA ASN A 133 6.23 4.65 -22.52
C ASN A 133 5.00 4.28 -21.67
N GLU A 134 4.03 5.18 -21.57
CA GLU A 134 2.83 4.98 -20.77
C GLU A 134 2.03 3.74 -21.19
N TRP A 135 1.98 3.46 -22.50
CA TRP A 135 1.29 2.27 -22.99
C TRP A 135 1.98 0.98 -22.51
N GLU A 136 3.31 0.93 -22.59
CA GLU A 136 4.03 -0.23 -22.07
C GLU A 136 3.87 -0.39 -20.55
N LEU A 137 3.96 0.71 -19.81
CA LEU A 137 3.78 0.71 -18.36
C LEU A 137 2.45 0.12 -17.93
N THR A 138 1.40 0.32 -18.73
CA THR A 138 0.03 -0.04 -18.33
C THR A 138 -0.49 -1.32 -18.98
N HIS A 139 0.17 -1.85 -20.03
CA HIS A 139 -0.32 -2.98 -20.80
C HIS A 139 0.63 -4.17 -20.85
N LYS A 140 1.89 -3.99 -20.46
CA LYS A 140 2.87 -5.07 -20.46
C LYS A 140 3.07 -5.67 -19.07
N SER A 141 3.65 -6.85 -19.04
CA SER A 141 3.99 -7.56 -17.81
C SER A 141 5.00 -6.77 -16.99
N LEU A 142 4.81 -6.77 -15.69
CA LEU A 142 5.71 -6.14 -14.73
C LEU A 142 6.66 -7.19 -14.14
N SER A 143 7.90 -7.20 -14.59
CA SER A 143 8.92 -8.16 -14.12
C SER A 143 8.45 -9.62 -14.20
N GLY A 144 7.89 -9.99 -15.35
CA GLY A 144 7.35 -11.33 -15.59
C GLY A 144 5.95 -11.59 -15.01
N LEU A 145 5.34 -10.63 -14.35
CA LEU A 145 3.99 -10.77 -13.79
C LEU A 145 2.95 -10.31 -14.83
N PRO A 146 2.02 -11.19 -15.25
CA PRO A 146 1.04 -10.86 -16.27
C PRO A 146 0.12 -9.71 -15.88
N ALA A 147 0.06 -8.67 -16.72
CA ALA A 147 -0.83 -7.53 -16.52
C ALA A 147 -2.28 -7.91 -16.89
N LEU A 148 -3.21 -7.68 -15.97
CA LEU A 148 -4.63 -7.85 -16.21
C LEU A 148 -5.16 -6.79 -17.16
N ASN A 149 -6.12 -7.16 -18.01
CA ASN A 149 -6.85 -6.21 -18.83
C ASN A 149 -7.86 -5.44 -17.95
N LEU A 150 -7.44 -4.26 -17.50
CA LEU A 150 -8.25 -3.39 -16.62
C LEU A 150 -9.35 -2.63 -17.36
N GLU A 151 -9.51 -2.86 -18.65
CA GLU A 151 -10.64 -2.41 -19.46
C GLU A 151 -11.69 -3.52 -19.64
N ASN A 152 -11.38 -4.75 -19.23
CA ASN A 152 -12.31 -5.86 -19.21
C ASN A 152 -13.22 -5.80 -17.99
N GLU A 153 -14.53 -5.72 -18.22
CA GLU A 153 -15.51 -5.54 -17.14
C GLU A 153 -15.54 -6.71 -16.15
N VAL A 154 -15.29 -7.92 -16.58
CA VAL A 154 -15.23 -9.10 -15.68
C VAL A 154 -14.09 -8.94 -14.66
N VAL A 155 -12.92 -8.51 -15.12
CA VAL A 155 -11.76 -8.25 -14.25
C VAL A 155 -12.06 -7.09 -13.29
N VAL A 156 -12.58 -5.99 -13.80
CA VAL A 156 -12.89 -4.79 -13.00
C VAL A 156 -13.91 -5.11 -11.91
N GLN A 157 -14.96 -5.84 -12.24
CA GLN A 157 -15.99 -6.19 -11.25
C GLN A 157 -15.48 -7.17 -10.19
N ALA A 158 -14.61 -8.10 -10.55
CA ALA A 158 -13.97 -8.98 -9.58
C ALA A 158 -13.14 -8.18 -8.56
N GLN A 159 -12.36 -7.21 -9.02
CA GLN A 159 -11.56 -6.34 -8.17
C GLN A 159 -12.41 -5.41 -7.31
N PHE A 160 -13.47 -4.84 -7.86
CA PHE A 160 -14.39 -3.99 -7.08
C PHE A 160 -15.20 -4.80 -6.06
N ASN A 161 -15.54 -6.05 -6.36
CA ASN A 161 -16.13 -6.95 -5.37
C ASN A 161 -15.17 -7.23 -4.22
N TYR A 162 -13.87 -7.40 -4.50
CA TYR A 162 -12.85 -7.54 -3.46
C TYR A 162 -12.76 -6.28 -2.58
N LEU A 163 -12.78 -5.08 -3.15
CA LEU A 163 -12.81 -3.85 -2.38
C LEU A 163 -14.05 -3.74 -1.47
N ARG A 164 -15.21 -4.23 -1.94
CA ARG A 164 -16.43 -4.32 -1.12
C ARG A 164 -16.27 -5.29 0.04
N GLN A 165 -15.67 -6.45 -0.19
CA GLN A 165 -15.35 -7.41 0.88
C GLN A 165 -14.42 -6.78 1.93
N LEU A 166 -13.39 -6.06 1.50
CA LEU A 166 -12.51 -5.32 2.42
C LEU A 166 -13.29 -4.29 3.23
N LYS A 167 -14.16 -3.52 2.60
CA LYS A 167 -15.03 -2.57 3.29
C LYS A 167 -15.95 -3.24 4.31
N ASP A 168 -16.57 -4.36 3.94
CA ASP A 168 -17.44 -5.13 4.81
C ASP A 168 -16.68 -5.76 5.99
N ALA A 169 -15.39 -6.01 5.82
CA ALA A 169 -14.49 -6.44 6.88
C ALA A 169 -14.01 -5.29 7.80
N GLY A 170 -14.38 -4.03 7.50
CA GLY A 170 -14.06 -2.87 8.33
C GLY A 170 -12.82 -2.08 7.88
N VAL A 171 -12.32 -2.31 6.68
CA VAL A 171 -11.17 -1.57 6.13
C VAL A 171 -11.58 -0.14 5.77
N ASP A 172 -10.73 0.83 6.12
CA ASP A 172 -10.97 2.26 5.91
C ASP A 172 -10.33 2.81 4.63
N GLY A 173 -9.36 2.11 4.05
CA GLY A 173 -8.69 2.55 2.84
C GLY A 173 -7.75 1.50 2.27
N CYS A 174 -7.18 1.78 1.10
CA CYS A 174 -6.24 0.90 0.42
C CYS A 174 -4.96 1.63 0.01
N ARG A 175 -3.82 0.98 0.19
CA ARG A 175 -2.62 1.31 -0.59
C ARG A 175 -2.67 0.49 -1.87
N VAL A 176 -2.66 1.16 -3.01
CA VAL A 176 -2.75 0.48 -4.31
C VAL A 176 -1.34 0.27 -4.84
N ASP A 177 -0.92 -0.99 -4.84
CA ASP A 177 0.38 -1.43 -5.37
C ASP A 177 0.50 -1.11 -6.86
N ALA A 178 1.71 -0.76 -7.30
CA ALA A 178 2.02 -0.52 -8.71
C ALA A 178 1.04 0.44 -9.42
N TYR A 179 0.54 1.47 -8.71
CA TYR A 179 -0.52 2.37 -9.19
C TYR A 179 -0.19 3.05 -10.52
N LYS A 180 1.08 3.36 -10.77
CA LYS A 180 1.53 3.95 -12.04
C LYS A 180 1.31 3.03 -13.25
N HIS A 181 1.11 1.73 -13.01
CA HIS A 181 0.87 0.73 -14.04
C HIS A 181 -0.62 0.51 -14.34
N LEU A 182 -1.52 1.18 -13.64
CA LEU A 182 -2.95 1.13 -13.93
C LEU A 182 -3.32 2.09 -15.07
N VAL A 183 -4.12 1.65 -16.04
CA VAL A 183 -4.64 2.53 -17.09
C VAL A 183 -5.49 3.66 -16.49
N LYS A 184 -5.43 4.85 -17.06
CA LYS A 184 -6.11 6.03 -16.52
C LYS A 184 -7.62 5.84 -16.36
N SER A 185 -8.27 5.20 -17.32
CA SER A 185 -9.71 4.90 -17.25
C SER A 185 -10.07 4.09 -16.01
N TYR A 186 -9.24 3.10 -15.67
CA TYR A 186 -9.41 2.30 -14.46
C TYR A 186 -9.14 3.10 -13.19
N ARG A 187 -8.07 3.93 -13.14
CA ARG A 187 -7.75 4.75 -11.98
C ARG A 187 -8.92 5.68 -11.59
N VAL A 188 -9.56 6.30 -12.59
CA VAL A 188 -10.75 7.14 -12.38
C VAL A 188 -11.88 6.32 -11.76
N ARG A 189 -12.21 5.17 -12.34
CA ARG A 189 -13.26 4.27 -11.83
C ARG A 189 -12.95 3.77 -10.41
N LEU A 190 -11.69 3.43 -10.15
CA LEU A 190 -11.24 3.00 -8.82
C LEU A 190 -11.44 4.11 -7.78
N ALA A 191 -11.06 5.34 -8.10
CA ALA A 191 -11.26 6.47 -7.20
C ALA A 191 -12.75 6.73 -6.91
N GLU A 192 -13.62 6.60 -7.90
CA GLU A 192 -15.07 6.71 -7.73
C GLU A 192 -15.62 5.59 -6.85
N GLU A 193 -15.20 4.34 -7.06
CA GLU A 193 -15.62 3.21 -6.23
C GLU A 193 -15.14 3.37 -4.78
N LEU A 194 -13.90 3.80 -4.55
CA LEU A 194 -13.39 4.07 -3.21
C LEU A 194 -14.16 5.21 -2.52
N LYS A 195 -14.56 6.26 -3.25
CA LYS A 195 -15.45 7.31 -2.72
C LYS A 195 -16.81 6.74 -2.34
N ARG A 196 -17.40 5.93 -3.21
CA ARG A 196 -18.71 5.28 -2.97
C ARG A 196 -18.68 4.40 -1.72
N LEU A 197 -17.54 3.72 -1.46
CA LEU A 197 -17.32 2.87 -0.30
C LEU A 197 -16.93 3.65 0.97
N GLY A 198 -16.67 4.96 0.87
CA GLY A 198 -16.14 5.74 2.00
C GLY A 198 -14.72 5.35 2.42
N MET A 199 -13.92 4.87 1.46
CA MET A 199 -12.53 4.43 1.67
C MET A 199 -11.51 5.42 1.07
N TYR A 200 -11.97 6.40 0.31
CA TYR A 200 -11.13 7.29 -0.48
C TYR A 200 -10.09 8.07 0.35
N ASP A 201 -10.50 8.62 1.50
CA ASP A 201 -9.65 9.51 2.31
C ASP A 201 -8.41 8.80 2.88
N TYR A 202 -8.47 7.48 3.06
CA TYR A 202 -7.38 6.66 3.52
C TYR A 202 -6.79 5.77 2.41
N SER A 203 -7.13 6.07 1.15
CA SER A 203 -6.55 5.36 0.01
C SER A 203 -5.48 6.20 -0.68
N TYR A 204 -4.45 5.52 -1.18
CA TYR A 204 -3.34 6.13 -1.92
C TYR A 204 -2.70 5.15 -2.89
N GLY A 205 -2.17 5.68 -3.97
CA GLY A 205 -1.53 4.92 -5.03
C GLY A 205 -0.01 4.96 -4.92
N GLU A 206 0.65 3.83 -5.10
CA GLU A 206 2.10 3.76 -5.15
C GLU A 206 2.63 4.26 -6.50
N VAL A 207 3.43 5.33 -6.46
CA VAL A 207 4.15 5.86 -7.62
C VAL A 207 5.61 6.06 -7.24
N ILE A 208 6.40 5.00 -7.41
CA ILE A 208 7.82 4.94 -7.06
C ILE A 208 8.66 5.03 -8.32
N PHE A 209 9.85 5.61 -8.22
CA PHE A 209 10.81 5.81 -9.33
C PHE A 209 10.25 6.63 -10.50
N ALA A 210 9.31 7.53 -10.25
CA ALA A 210 8.85 8.50 -11.21
C ALA A 210 9.32 9.91 -10.83
N ASP A 211 9.68 10.71 -11.82
CA ASP A 211 9.95 12.13 -11.57
C ASP A 211 8.68 12.89 -11.18
N LYS A 212 8.84 14.11 -10.65
CA LYS A 212 7.70 14.92 -10.18
C LYS A 212 6.69 15.24 -11.29
N GLN A 213 7.15 15.35 -12.53
CA GLN A 213 6.27 15.65 -13.66
C GLN A 213 5.40 14.43 -13.98
N LEU A 214 5.99 13.23 -14.01
CA LEU A 214 5.24 11.99 -14.21
C LEU A 214 4.29 11.73 -13.04
N GLN A 215 4.72 11.98 -11.79
CA GLN A 215 3.84 11.84 -10.63
C GLN A 215 2.58 12.69 -10.71
N SER A 216 2.66 13.90 -11.29
CA SER A 216 1.50 14.79 -11.46
C SER A 216 0.41 14.23 -12.38
N ASN A 217 0.71 13.19 -13.18
CA ASN A 217 -0.26 12.53 -14.04
C ASN A 217 -1.15 11.52 -13.28
N TYR A 218 -0.85 11.25 -12.01
CA TYR A 218 -1.55 10.26 -11.18
C TYR A 218 -2.27 10.96 -10.03
N ASN A 219 -3.29 11.76 -10.33
CA ASN A 219 -3.95 12.64 -9.38
C ASN A 219 -5.34 12.18 -8.91
N GLU A 220 -5.72 10.95 -9.24
CA GLU A 220 -7.02 10.39 -8.86
C GLU A 220 -7.06 9.99 -7.38
N LEU A 221 -5.89 9.62 -6.81
CA LEU A 221 -5.67 9.35 -5.38
C LEU A 221 -4.49 10.16 -4.84
N ALA A 222 -4.34 10.22 -3.52
CA ALA A 222 -3.07 10.59 -2.91
C ALA A 222 -1.97 9.61 -3.34
N LEU A 223 -0.72 10.06 -3.41
CA LEU A 223 0.38 9.24 -3.90
C LEU A 223 1.33 8.83 -2.77
N TYR A 224 1.62 7.55 -2.73
CA TYR A 224 2.66 6.94 -1.92
C TYR A 224 3.97 6.97 -2.72
N VAL A 225 4.92 7.78 -2.29
CA VAL A 225 6.13 8.05 -3.06
C VAL A 225 7.40 7.90 -2.22
N ASN A 226 8.47 7.41 -2.84
CA ASN A 226 9.78 7.23 -2.23
C ASN A 226 10.71 8.43 -2.49
N GLN A 227 10.30 9.61 -2.09
CA GLN A 227 11.07 10.84 -2.26
C GLN A 227 11.15 11.63 -0.96
N SER A 228 11.87 12.77 -0.99
CA SER A 228 11.97 13.69 0.13
C SER A 228 10.62 14.00 0.75
N LEU A 229 10.59 14.19 2.06
CA LEU A 229 9.38 14.50 2.81
C LEU A 229 8.64 15.69 2.20
N ASN A 230 7.36 15.52 2.00
CA ASN A 230 6.51 16.51 1.36
C ASN A 230 5.35 16.86 2.29
N ASN A 231 5.12 18.15 2.51
CA ASN A 231 4.02 18.62 3.35
C ASN A 231 2.70 18.81 2.58
N SER A 232 2.59 18.29 1.37
CA SER A 232 1.36 18.29 0.59
C SER A 232 0.45 17.14 0.99
N SER A 233 -0.87 17.39 1.07
CA SER A 233 -1.86 16.32 1.28
C SER A 233 -1.97 15.35 0.10
N GLN A 234 -1.45 15.74 -1.06
CA GLN A 234 -1.41 14.90 -2.26
C GLN A 234 -0.37 13.79 -2.18
N TYR A 235 0.66 13.94 -1.32
CA TYR A 235 1.75 12.98 -1.21
C TYR A 235 1.84 12.40 0.19
N ILE A 236 2.14 11.12 0.26
CA ILE A 236 2.48 10.39 1.48
C ILE A 236 3.89 9.88 1.29
N SER A 237 4.84 10.46 2.01
CA SER A 237 6.24 10.04 1.95
C SER A 237 6.42 8.70 2.63
N VAL A 238 7.23 7.83 2.04
CA VAL A 238 7.61 6.54 2.62
C VAL A 238 8.99 6.63 3.25
N CYS A 239 9.12 6.07 4.41
CA CYS A 239 10.37 6.16 5.16
C CYS A 239 11.26 4.92 5.05
N SER A 240 10.86 3.89 4.37
CA SER A 240 11.70 2.71 4.18
C SER A 240 11.12 1.76 3.15
N HIS A 241 10.99 2.22 1.95
CA HIS A 241 10.70 1.31 0.85
C HIS A 241 11.98 0.68 0.33
N ASP A 242 11.90 -0.55 -0.17
CA ASP A 242 13.06 -1.26 -0.70
C ASP A 242 13.77 -0.42 -1.75
N ASP A 243 15.07 -0.30 -1.57
CA ASP A 243 15.98 0.36 -2.49
C ASP A 243 16.87 -0.68 -3.12
N TRP A 244 16.37 -1.27 -4.14
CA TRP A 244 17.12 -2.22 -4.95
C TRP A 244 18.45 -1.68 -5.45
N GLU A 245 18.56 -0.36 -5.55
CA GLU A 245 19.74 0.30 -6.10
C GLU A 245 20.54 1.13 -5.08
N GLY A 246 20.16 1.16 -3.82
CA GLY A 246 20.82 1.98 -2.81
C GLY A 246 20.66 3.48 -3.02
N LYS A 247 19.70 3.94 -3.82
CA LYS A 247 19.51 5.34 -4.22
C LYS A 247 18.44 6.08 -3.44
N ASN A 248 17.59 5.37 -2.71
CA ASN A 248 16.53 6.01 -1.96
C ASN A 248 17.07 6.51 -0.61
N PRO A 249 16.99 7.83 -0.30
CA PRO A 249 17.43 8.36 0.98
C PRO A 249 16.61 7.87 2.18
N PHE A 250 15.44 7.27 1.96
CA PHE A 250 14.52 6.81 3.01
C PHE A 250 14.64 5.34 3.37
N LEU A 251 15.66 4.69 2.88
CA LEU A 251 15.89 3.30 3.20
C LEU A 251 16.45 3.09 4.58
N TYR A 252 16.37 1.84 5.01
CA TYR A 252 17.03 1.27 6.18
C TYR A 252 18.36 1.88 6.57
N ARG A 253 19.13 2.30 5.60
CA ARG A 253 20.48 2.84 5.77
C ARG A 253 20.49 4.32 6.08
N ASN A 254 19.39 5.03 5.89
CA ASN A 254 19.32 6.50 5.96
C ASN A 254 18.28 7.01 6.95
N TRP A 255 17.96 6.24 7.98
CA TRP A 255 17.06 6.63 9.04
C TRP A 255 17.42 7.96 9.69
N ASP A 256 18.70 8.22 9.88
CA ASP A 256 19.16 9.45 10.52
C ASP A 256 18.87 10.67 9.64
N VAL A 257 19.03 10.55 8.31
CA VAL A 257 18.66 11.60 7.36
C VAL A 257 17.15 11.82 7.37
N PHE A 258 16.36 10.75 7.35
CA PHE A 258 14.91 10.82 7.43
C PHE A 258 14.45 11.54 8.70
N PHE A 259 14.98 11.17 9.87
CA PHE A 259 14.57 11.80 11.12
C PHE A 259 15.08 13.23 11.25
N ALA A 260 16.23 13.57 10.70
CA ALA A 260 16.70 14.95 10.66
C ALA A 260 15.77 15.83 9.81
N GLU A 261 15.36 15.36 8.62
CA GLU A 261 14.43 16.08 7.75
C GLU A 261 13.04 16.18 8.38
N TYR A 262 12.54 15.10 8.94
CA TYR A 262 11.24 15.09 9.63
C TYR A 262 11.24 16.01 10.85
N GLY A 263 12.31 15.97 11.65
CA GLY A 263 12.51 16.88 12.77
C GLY A 263 12.51 18.34 12.34
N TYR A 264 13.24 18.68 11.29
CA TYR A 264 13.24 20.02 10.73
C TYR A 264 11.85 20.49 10.32
N LEU A 265 11.08 19.65 9.63
CA LEU A 265 9.71 20.00 9.25
C LEU A 265 8.82 20.24 10.48
N MET A 266 8.93 19.38 11.50
CA MET A 266 8.16 19.51 12.73
C MET A 266 8.52 20.78 13.51
N ASP A 267 9.78 21.13 13.59
CA ASP A 267 10.29 22.34 14.26
C ASP A 267 9.82 23.62 13.55
N ASN A 268 9.56 23.56 12.26
CA ASN A 268 8.97 24.63 11.46
C ASN A 268 7.44 24.56 11.37
N ASN A 269 6.77 23.83 12.26
CA ASN A 269 5.32 23.63 12.27
C ASN A 269 4.72 22.98 11.03
N LEU A 270 5.55 22.31 10.23
CA LEU A 270 5.09 21.51 9.10
C LEU A 270 4.75 20.11 9.59
N ARG A 271 3.77 19.47 8.96
CA ARG A 271 3.24 18.18 9.41
C ARG A 271 3.03 17.27 8.19
N PRO A 272 4.08 16.64 7.69
CA PRO A 272 3.97 15.76 6.51
C PRO A 272 3.12 14.54 6.80
N ASN A 273 2.43 14.05 5.77
CA ASN A 273 1.89 12.70 5.79
C ASN A 273 3.04 11.72 5.58
N ILE A 274 3.06 10.63 6.33
CA ILE A 274 4.14 9.66 6.30
C ILE A 274 3.67 8.24 6.50
N VAL A 275 4.30 7.31 5.81
CA VAL A 275 4.22 5.88 6.08
C VAL A 275 5.53 5.42 6.68
N TYR A 276 5.46 4.86 7.87
CA TYR A 276 6.58 4.27 8.57
C TYR A 276 6.54 2.75 8.41
N PHE A 277 7.48 2.23 7.65
CA PHE A 277 7.60 0.79 7.36
C PHE A 277 8.22 0.04 8.54
N CYS A 278 7.61 -1.07 8.92
CA CYS A 278 8.14 -2.00 9.93
C CYS A 278 7.95 -3.43 9.50
N ARG A 279 8.96 -4.26 9.80
CA ARG A 279 8.83 -5.73 9.73
C ARG A 279 8.54 -6.29 11.11
N GLU A 280 7.82 -7.40 11.17
CA GLU A 280 7.60 -8.13 12.41
C GLU A 280 8.95 -8.48 13.07
N LYS A 281 9.07 -8.24 14.36
CA LYS A 281 10.27 -8.51 15.19
C LYS A 281 11.51 -7.64 14.90
N GLU A 282 11.36 -6.53 14.21
CA GLU A 282 12.46 -5.58 14.05
C GLU A 282 12.52 -4.54 15.17
N ASP A 283 13.70 -4.35 15.75
CA ASP A 283 13.90 -3.46 16.91
C ASP A 283 13.67 -1.98 16.58
N HIS A 284 13.85 -1.57 15.33
CA HIS A 284 13.66 -0.17 14.94
C HIS A 284 12.20 0.29 15.02
N MET A 285 11.24 -0.63 15.11
CA MET A 285 9.82 -0.34 15.32
C MET A 285 9.60 0.57 16.54
N TRP A 286 10.44 0.45 17.55
CA TRP A 286 10.37 1.16 18.82
C TRP A 286 11.52 2.13 19.07
N ARG A 287 12.23 2.54 18.05
CA ARG A 287 13.32 3.53 18.22
C ARG A 287 12.80 4.80 18.88
N THR A 288 13.59 5.32 19.82
CA THR A 288 13.26 6.54 20.56
C THR A 288 13.02 7.74 19.64
N ASP A 289 13.76 7.84 18.56
CA ASP A 289 13.61 8.92 17.58
C ASP A 289 12.25 8.84 16.86
N ASN A 290 11.81 7.64 16.47
CA ASN A 290 10.50 7.43 15.87
C ASN A 290 9.39 7.90 16.81
N ILE A 291 9.45 7.43 18.06
CA ILE A 291 8.48 7.78 19.09
C ILE A 291 8.46 9.30 19.32
N ARG A 292 9.62 9.91 19.41
CA ARG A 292 9.77 11.36 19.57
C ARG A 292 9.05 12.14 18.44
N TYR A 293 9.32 11.81 17.18
CA TYR A 293 8.74 12.53 16.05
C TYR A 293 7.26 12.23 15.86
N ILE A 294 6.83 11.00 16.09
CA ILE A 294 5.41 10.65 16.02
C ILE A 294 4.62 11.37 17.11
N ASN A 295 5.14 11.40 18.35
CA ASN A 295 4.48 12.09 19.47
C ASN A 295 4.48 13.62 19.32
N ALA A 296 5.46 14.21 18.65
CA ALA A 296 5.48 15.65 18.37
C ALA A 296 4.28 16.11 17.50
N ARG A 297 3.51 15.17 16.93
CA ARG A 297 2.22 15.45 16.27
C ARG A 297 1.12 15.84 17.26
N ARG A 298 1.18 15.35 18.48
CA ARG A 298 0.21 15.68 19.53
C ARG A 298 0.35 17.12 19.99
#